data_45c8621bb9f95da4755a33a7d3c0e1cb
#
_entry.id   45c8621bb9f95da4755a33a7d3c0e1cb
#
_cell.length_a   1.000
_cell.length_b   1.000
_cell.length_c   1.000
_cell.angle_alpha   90.00
_cell.angle_beta   90.00
_cell.angle_gamma   90.00
#
_symmetry.space_group_name_H-M   'P 1'
#
loop_
_entity.id
_entity.type
_entity.pdbx_description
1 polymer ?
#
loop_
_entity_poly.entity_id
_entity_poly.type
_entity_poly.pdbx_seq_one_letter_code
_entity_poly.pdbx_strand_id
1 'polypeptide(L)'
;MKVFVDTNVILDYVLQREHYAEAKLAISSHVISGDEMLMSVGGFYTMLFLIDKYFRLDCRKNRQAARELTRNVMCKVLKTFHVADHDDESLLRGLDDTRFTDIEDSCQIQLAKKHGCEQLLTFNASDFPSTVCAPVKVVSLM
;
A
#
# COMPACT_ATOMS: atom_id res chain seq x y z
N MET A 1 7.39 3.01 -15.26
CA MET A 1 7.42 4.03 -14.19
C MET A 1 7.44 3.38 -12.81
N LYS A 2 7.70 4.15 -11.77
CA LYS A 2 7.58 3.70 -10.39
C LYS A 2 6.26 4.21 -9.80
N VAL A 3 5.50 3.31 -9.20
CA VAL A 3 4.18 3.59 -8.65
C VAL A 3 4.14 3.12 -7.20
N PHE A 4 3.79 4.03 -6.29
CA PHE A 4 3.57 3.68 -4.90
C PHE A 4 2.11 3.26 -4.72
N VAL A 5 1.88 2.18 -4.00
CA VAL A 5 0.52 1.64 -3.80
C VAL A 5 0.18 1.67 -2.31
N ASP A 6 -0.91 2.37 -1.99
CA ASP A 6 -1.41 2.45 -0.62
C ASP A 6 -1.80 1.06 -0.11
N THR A 7 -1.53 0.80 1.16
CA THR A 7 -1.75 -0.49 1.82
C THR A 7 -3.18 -1.01 1.63
N ASN A 8 -4.19 -0.13 1.74
CA ASN A 8 -5.59 -0.53 1.58
C ASN A 8 -5.91 -1.02 0.17
N VAL A 9 -5.25 -0.49 -0.85
CA VAL A 9 -5.42 -0.96 -2.23
C VAL A 9 -4.94 -2.41 -2.36
N ILE A 10 -3.77 -2.70 -1.78
CA ILE A 10 -3.21 -4.06 -1.82
C ILE A 10 -4.08 -5.02 -1.01
N LEU A 11 -4.55 -4.60 0.18
CA LEU A 11 -5.44 -5.42 1.01
C LEU A 11 -6.74 -5.77 0.30
N ASP A 12 -7.39 -4.81 -0.33
CA ASP A 12 -8.63 -5.07 -1.05
C ASP A 12 -8.39 -5.99 -2.25
N TYR A 13 -7.22 -5.89 -2.87
CA TYR A 13 -6.84 -6.78 -3.96
C TYR A 13 -6.62 -8.22 -3.47
N VAL A 14 -5.83 -8.43 -2.41
CA VAL A 14 -5.45 -9.78 -1.98
C VAL A 14 -6.56 -10.50 -1.20
N LEU A 15 -7.38 -9.76 -0.47
CA LEU A 15 -8.51 -10.31 0.31
C LEU A 15 -9.85 -10.20 -0.40
N GLN A 16 -9.87 -9.66 -1.62
CA GLN A 16 -11.09 -9.47 -2.42
C GLN A 16 -12.18 -8.72 -1.63
N ARG A 17 -11.77 -7.59 -1.03
CA ARG A 17 -12.66 -6.76 -0.23
C ARG A 17 -13.48 -5.82 -1.10
N GLU A 18 -14.08 -4.80 -0.50
CA GLU A 18 -15.07 -3.91 -1.10
C GLU A 18 -14.66 -3.32 -2.47
N HIS A 19 -13.42 -2.86 -2.61
CA HIS A 19 -12.93 -2.23 -3.84
C HIS A 19 -11.98 -3.13 -4.64
N TYR A 20 -12.21 -4.43 -4.57
CA TYR A 20 -11.38 -5.42 -5.27
C TYR A 20 -11.31 -5.16 -6.77
N ALA A 21 -12.45 -4.83 -7.40
CA ALA A 21 -12.50 -4.65 -8.85
C ALA A 21 -11.62 -3.49 -9.31
N GLU A 22 -11.69 -2.36 -8.61
CA GLU A 22 -10.89 -1.17 -8.90
C GLU A 22 -9.40 -1.43 -8.64
N ALA A 23 -9.09 -2.08 -7.53
CA ALA A 23 -7.72 -2.45 -7.20
C ALA A 23 -7.12 -3.41 -8.23
N LYS A 24 -7.87 -4.44 -8.60
CA LYS A 24 -7.45 -5.42 -9.61
C LYS A 24 -7.17 -4.78 -10.96
N LEU A 25 -8.06 -3.90 -11.40
CA LEU A 25 -7.89 -3.21 -12.68
C LEU A 25 -6.61 -2.38 -12.70
N ALA A 26 -6.38 -1.59 -11.66
CA ALA A 26 -5.21 -0.73 -11.56
C ALA A 26 -3.91 -1.55 -11.47
N ILE A 27 -3.86 -2.54 -10.58
CA ILE A 27 -2.67 -3.38 -10.38
C ILE A 27 -2.35 -4.16 -11.66
N SER A 28 -3.35 -4.78 -12.28
CA SER A 28 -3.15 -5.52 -13.52
C SER A 28 -2.64 -4.64 -14.65
N SER A 29 -3.15 -3.42 -14.77
CA SER A 29 -2.69 -2.46 -15.76
C SER A 29 -1.21 -2.13 -15.60
N HIS A 30 -0.76 -1.89 -14.36
CA HIS A 30 0.64 -1.60 -14.09
C HIS A 30 1.55 -2.82 -14.28
N VAL A 31 1.07 -4.03 -13.96
CA VAL A 31 1.80 -5.27 -14.25
C VAL A 31 2.01 -5.43 -15.76
N ILE A 32 0.95 -5.24 -16.55
CA ILE A 32 1.02 -5.35 -18.02
C ILE A 32 1.98 -4.31 -18.60
N SER A 33 1.98 -3.10 -18.06
CA SER A 33 2.87 -2.01 -18.49
C SER A 33 4.34 -2.22 -18.07
N GLY A 34 4.61 -3.19 -17.21
CA GLY A 34 5.95 -3.43 -16.69
C GLY A 34 6.41 -2.39 -15.67
N ASP A 35 5.49 -1.70 -15.04
CA ASP A 35 5.79 -0.71 -14.01
C ASP A 35 6.25 -1.36 -12.71
N GLU A 36 7.14 -0.67 -12.00
CA GLU A 36 7.59 -1.09 -10.67
C GLU A 36 6.62 -0.54 -9.62
N MET A 37 5.95 -1.44 -8.91
CA MET A 37 5.02 -1.06 -7.85
C MET A 37 5.67 -1.23 -6.49
N LEU A 38 5.62 -0.18 -5.66
CA LEU A 38 6.23 -0.14 -4.34
C LEU A 38 5.17 -0.07 -3.26
N MET A 39 5.48 -0.65 -2.11
CA MET A 39 4.71 -0.54 -0.88
C MET A 39 5.63 -0.20 0.29
N SER A 40 5.09 0.34 1.37
CA SER A 40 5.90 0.63 2.55
C SER A 40 6.18 -0.62 3.37
N VAL A 41 7.32 -0.63 4.10
CA VAL A 41 7.62 -1.68 5.07
C VAL A 41 6.57 -1.70 6.19
N GLY A 42 6.08 -0.53 6.61
CA GLY A 42 4.98 -0.43 7.57
C GLY A 42 3.70 -1.10 7.06
N GLY A 43 3.37 -0.89 5.79
CA GLY A 43 2.26 -1.57 5.12
C GLY A 43 2.42 -3.07 5.10
N PHE A 44 3.65 -3.56 4.91
CA PHE A 44 3.92 -5.00 4.98
C PHE A 44 3.51 -5.58 6.33
N TYR A 45 3.92 -4.97 7.43
CA TYR A 45 3.56 -5.48 8.77
C TYR A 45 2.08 -5.31 9.09
N THR A 46 1.47 -4.23 8.65
CA THR A 46 0.01 -4.05 8.78
C THR A 46 -0.75 -5.14 8.05
N MET A 47 -0.36 -5.46 6.82
CA MET A 47 -0.99 -6.54 6.06
C MET A 47 -0.78 -7.90 6.70
N LEU A 48 0.43 -8.16 7.19
CA LEU A 48 0.74 -9.42 7.87
C LEU A 48 -0.23 -9.67 9.04
N PHE A 49 -0.45 -8.65 9.85
CA PHE A 49 -1.39 -8.71 10.98
C PHE A 49 -2.84 -8.89 10.51
N LEU A 50 -3.29 -8.08 9.56
CA LEU A 50 -4.68 -8.08 9.12
C LEU A 50 -5.05 -9.34 8.34
N ILE A 51 -4.15 -9.86 7.53
CA ILE A 51 -4.37 -11.09 6.74
C ILE A 51 -4.44 -12.29 7.67
N ASP A 52 -3.53 -12.40 8.64
CA ASP A 52 -3.58 -13.47 9.65
C ASP A 52 -4.89 -13.42 10.44
N LYS A 53 -5.28 -12.23 10.88
CA LYS A 53 -6.55 -12.00 11.59
C LYS A 53 -7.76 -12.43 10.74
N TYR A 54 -7.75 -12.09 9.45
CA TYR A 54 -8.81 -12.49 8.51
C TYR A 54 -8.96 -14.00 8.44
N PHE A 55 -7.86 -14.73 8.27
CA PHE A 55 -7.92 -16.19 8.19
C PHE A 55 -8.37 -16.84 9.51
N ARG A 56 -7.93 -16.30 10.64
CA ARG A 56 -8.33 -16.83 11.95
C ARG A 56 -9.80 -16.54 12.31
N LEU A 57 -10.24 -15.30 12.11
CA LEU A 57 -11.54 -14.84 12.58
C LEU A 57 -12.65 -14.99 11.55
N ASP A 58 -12.41 -14.53 10.32
CA ASP A 58 -13.43 -14.56 9.28
C ASP A 58 -13.52 -15.92 8.60
N CYS A 59 -12.38 -16.58 8.36
CA CYS A 59 -12.34 -17.92 7.77
C CYS A 59 -12.32 -19.04 8.80
N ARG A 60 -12.26 -18.72 10.09
CA ARG A 60 -12.27 -19.67 11.21
C ARG A 60 -11.20 -20.76 11.11
N LYS A 61 -10.03 -20.40 10.60
CA LYS A 61 -8.88 -21.30 10.52
C LYS A 61 -8.16 -21.35 11.87
N ASN A 62 -7.57 -22.51 12.21
CA ASN A 62 -6.69 -22.57 13.36
C ASN A 62 -5.40 -21.78 13.12
N ARG A 63 -4.60 -21.54 14.16
CA ARG A 63 -3.40 -20.70 14.08
C ARG A 63 -2.39 -21.19 13.05
N GLN A 64 -2.17 -22.50 12.97
CA GLN A 64 -1.22 -23.07 12.05
C GLN A 64 -1.66 -22.86 10.60
N ALA A 65 -2.92 -23.18 10.29
CA ALA A 65 -3.49 -23.01 8.96
C ALA A 65 -3.50 -21.53 8.56
N ALA A 66 -3.88 -20.63 9.48
CA ALA A 66 -3.86 -19.19 9.22
C ALA A 66 -2.46 -18.68 8.91
N ARG A 67 -1.44 -19.13 9.65
CA ARG A 67 -0.05 -18.77 9.40
C ARG A 67 0.43 -19.20 8.02
N GLU A 68 0.11 -20.42 7.63
CA GLU A 68 0.51 -20.95 6.32
C GLU A 68 -0.15 -20.18 5.18
N LEU A 69 -1.45 -19.90 5.31
CA LEU A 69 -2.18 -19.09 4.33
C LEU A 69 -1.63 -17.67 4.25
N THR A 70 -1.32 -17.07 5.39
CA THR A 70 -0.73 -15.73 5.46
C THR A 70 0.63 -15.69 4.77
N ARG A 71 1.51 -16.66 5.04
CA ARG A 71 2.81 -16.78 4.35
C ARG A 71 2.62 -16.85 2.83
N ASN A 72 1.71 -17.69 2.37
CA ASN A 72 1.45 -17.85 0.94
C ASN A 72 1.00 -16.55 0.29
N VAL A 73 0.07 -15.84 0.92
CA VAL A 73 -0.41 -14.55 0.42
C VAL A 73 0.72 -13.51 0.39
N MET A 74 1.47 -13.40 1.48
CA MET A 74 2.56 -12.42 1.57
C MET A 74 3.71 -12.72 0.63
N CYS A 75 4.02 -13.98 0.38
CA CYS A 75 5.00 -14.34 -0.64
C CYS A 75 4.55 -13.90 -2.04
N LYS A 76 3.27 -14.01 -2.36
CA LYS A 76 2.72 -13.53 -3.63
C LYS A 76 2.76 -11.99 -3.71
N VAL A 77 2.46 -11.31 -2.61
CA VAL A 77 2.58 -9.85 -2.53
C VAL A 77 3.99 -9.41 -2.87
N LEU A 78 5.01 -10.04 -2.29
CA LEU A 78 6.41 -9.70 -2.52
C LEU A 78 6.91 -10.04 -3.93
N LYS A 79 6.20 -10.89 -4.69
CA LYS A 79 6.50 -11.11 -6.10
C LYS A 79 5.96 -10.01 -7.00
N THR A 80 4.96 -9.27 -6.53
CA THR A 80 4.30 -8.22 -7.31
C THR A 80 4.76 -6.83 -6.90
N PHE A 81 4.98 -6.61 -5.61
CA PHE A 81 5.32 -5.32 -5.03
C PHE A 81 6.71 -5.34 -4.41
N HIS A 82 7.46 -4.27 -4.62
CA HIS A 82 8.74 -4.05 -3.95
C HIS A 82 8.53 -3.28 -2.66
N VAL A 83 9.14 -3.74 -1.59
CA VAL A 83 9.07 -3.04 -0.30
C VAL A 83 10.08 -1.91 -0.27
N ALA A 84 9.59 -0.70 -0.06
CA ALA A 84 10.40 0.49 0.09
C ALA A 84 10.57 0.83 1.57
N ASP A 85 11.80 1.01 2.01
CA ASP A 85 12.11 1.30 3.41
C ASP A 85 12.17 2.81 3.68
N HIS A 86 11.75 3.16 4.88
CA HIS A 86 11.87 4.51 5.43
C HIS A 86 13.26 4.72 6.03
N ASP A 87 13.65 5.99 6.13
CA ASP A 87 14.71 6.45 7.02
C ASP A 87 14.14 7.45 8.03
N ASP A 88 14.94 7.82 9.00
CA ASP A 88 14.54 8.78 10.04
C ASP A 88 14.11 10.11 9.42
N GLU A 89 14.82 10.57 8.40
CA GLU A 89 14.56 11.85 7.77
C GLU A 89 13.20 11.89 7.07
N SER A 90 12.85 10.86 6.31
CA SER A 90 11.55 10.81 5.62
C SER A 90 10.39 10.67 6.62
N LEU A 91 10.58 9.92 7.69
CA LEU A 91 9.57 9.82 8.77
C LEU A 91 9.37 11.15 9.48
N LEU A 92 10.45 11.85 9.81
CA LEU A 92 10.36 13.17 10.45
C LEU A 92 9.64 14.17 9.56
N ARG A 93 9.92 14.19 8.25
CA ARG A 93 9.18 15.06 7.31
C ARG A 93 7.69 14.73 7.29
N GLY A 94 7.35 13.44 7.32
CA GLY A 94 5.96 13.01 7.39
C GLY A 94 5.26 13.46 8.66
N LEU A 95 5.93 13.33 9.80
CA LEU A 95 5.39 13.77 11.10
C LEU A 95 5.24 15.29 11.19
N ASP A 96 6.14 16.03 10.56
CA ASP A 96 6.14 17.50 10.62
C ASP A 96 5.13 18.14 9.66
N ASP A 97 4.63 17.42 8.69
CA ASP A 97 3.68 17.96 7.71
C ASP A 97 2.26 17.97 8.29
N THR A 98 1.86 19.12 8.83
CA THR A 98 0.55 19.30 9.46
C THR A 98 -0.61 19.48 8.48
N ARG A 99 -0.35 19.48 7.18
CA ARG A 99 -1.38 19.66 6.15
C ARG A 99 -2.16 18.38 5.89
N PHE A 100 -1.66 17.22 6.34
CA PHE A 100 -2.35 15.94 6.25
C PHE A 100 -3.19 15.70 7.50
N THR A 101 -4.41 15.19 7.31
CA THR A 101 -5.26 14.74 8.42
C THR A 101 -4.82 13.38 8.94
N ASP A 102 -4.26 12.55 8.07
CA ASP A 102 -3.74 11.23 8.41
C ASP A 102 -2.22 11.25 8.37
N ILE A 103 -1.59 10.97 9.52
CA ILE A 103 -0.13 10.99 9.66
C ILE A 103 0.52 9.88 8.83
N GLU A 104 -0.12 8.72 8.73
CA GLU A 104 0.39 7.62 7.91
C GLU A 104 0.46 8.03 6.44
N ASP A 105 -0.57 8.70 5.92
CA ASP A 105 -0.58 9.19 4.54
C ASP A 105 0.54 10.20 4.30
N SER A 106 0.79 11.07 5.26
CA SER A 106 1.91 12.01 5.21
C SER A 106 3.26 11.29 5.11
N CYS A 107 3.44 10.23 5.88
CA CYS A 107 4.66 9.42 5.82
C CYS A 107 4.77 8.64 4.50
N GLN A 108 3.67 8.13 3.98
CA GLN A 108 3.65 7.41 2.70
C GLN A 108 4.07 8.31 1.53
N ILE A 109 3.58 9.55 1.48
CA ILE A 109 3.95 10.46 0.41
C ILE A 109 5.43 10.83 0.45
N GLN A 110 6.01 10.98 1.64
CA GLN A 110 7.45 11.22 1.76
C GLN A 110 8.27 10.02 1.27
N LEU A 111 7.79 8.81 1.54
CA LEU A 111 8.41 7.59 1.05
C LEU A 111 8.34 7.49 -0.46
N ALA A 112 7.17 7.79 -1.04
CA ALA A 112 7.00 7.81 -2.50
C ALA A 112 7.94 8.82 -3.15
N LYS A 113 8.10 10.00 -2.56
CA LYS A 113 9.05 11.03 -3.05
C LYS A 113 10.50 10.55 -2.96
N LYS A 114 10.88 9.96 -1.83
CA LYS A 114 12.25 9.45 -1.62
C LYS A 114 12.65 8.43 -2.68
N HIS A 115 11.73 7.55 -3.06
CA HIS A 115 12.00 6.49 -4.02
C HIS A 115 11.73 6.89 -5.48
N GLY A 116 11.39 8.15 -5.73
CA GLY A 116 11.19 8.65 -7.09
C GLY A 116 9.94 8.11 -7.77
N CYS A 117 8.90 7.81 -7.01
CA CYS A 117 7.64 7.36 -7.57
C CYS A 117 6.96 8.49 -8.33
N GLU A 118 6.39 8.17 -9.48
CA GLU A 118 5.66 9.13 -10.31
C GLU A 118 4.20 9.23 -9.88
N GLN A 119 3.65 8.13 -9.36
CA GLN A 119 2.25 8.05 -8.93
C GLN A 119 2.12 7.40 -7.56
N LEU A 120 1.05 7.73 -6.86
CA LEU A 120 0.58 7.04 -5.66
C LEU A 120 -0.88 6.64 -5.88
N LEU A 121 -1.18 5.35 -5.82
CA LEU A 121 -2.53 4.80 -5.99
C LEU A 121 -3.21 4.68 -4.63
N THR A 122 -4.40 5.23 -4.50
CA THR A 122 -5.18 5.19 -3.26
C THR A 122 -6.68 5.21 -3.55
N PHE A 123 -7.47 4.75 -2.60
CA PHE A 123 -8.93 4.94 -2.63
C PHE A 123 -9.34 6.30 -2.08
N ASN A 124 -8.49 6.95 -1.29
CA ASN A 124 -8.79 8.16 -0.53
C ASN A 124 -7.95 9.35 -0.99
N ALA A 125 -7.99 9.67 -2.29
CA ALA A 125 -7.18 10.75 -2.86
C ALA A 125 -7.45 12.11 -2.20
N SER A 126 -8.64 12.34 -1.67
CA SER A 126 -8.97 13.58 -0.95
C SER A 126 -8.16 13.79 0.33
N ASP A 127 -7.60 12.72 0.91
CA ASP A 127 -6.75 12.81 2.10
C ASP A 127 -5.32 13.27 1.77
N PHE A 128 -5.01 13.38 0.48
CA PHE A 128 -3.68 13.80 -0.01
C PHE A 128 -3.78 15.18 -0.65
N PRO A 129 -3.37 16.25 0.04
CA PRO A 129 -3.39 17.60 -0.57
C PRO A 129 -2.48 17.65 -1.81
N SER A 130 -3.06 17.90 -2.98
CA SER A 130 -2.34 17.83 -4.26
C SER A 130 -1.14 18.78 -4.34
N THR A 131 -1.24 19.94 -3.69
CA THR A 131 -0.20 20.97 -3.70
C THR A 131 1.09 20.53 -2.99
N VAL A 132 1.00 19.58 -2.06
CA VAL A 132 2.16 19.15 -1.25
C VAL A 132 2.67 17.77 -1.66
N CYS A 133 1.96 17.07 -2.52
CA CYS A 133 2.34 15.74 -3.01
C CYS A 133 3.28 15.80 -4.21
N ALA A 134 3.32 16.93 -4.94
CA ALA A 134 4.18 17.06 -6.09
C ALA A 134 5.66 16.75 -5.73
N PRO A 135 6.43 16.08 -6.58
CA PRO A 135 6.09 15.69 -7.95
C PRO A 135 5.29 14.38 -8.09
N VAL A 136 4.87 13.76 -7.00
CA VAL A 136 4.08 12.53 -7.05
C VAL A 136 2.63 12.87 -7.38
N LYS A 137 2.09 12.21 -8.40
CA LYS A 137 0.68 12.36 -8.78
C LYS A 137 -0.15 11.36 -7.98
N VAL A 138 -1.05 11.85 -7.16
CA VAL A 138 -2.01 11.00 -6.43
C VAL A 138 -3.15 10.60 -7.37
N VAL A 139 -3.35 9.31 -7.53
CA VAL A 139 -4.36 8.74 -8.44
C VAL A 139 -5.44 8.06 -7.61
N SER A 140 -6.66 8.57 -7.74
CA SER A 140 -7.83 7.96 -7.13
C SER A 140 -8.28 6.75 -7.94
N LEU A 141 -8.52 5.64 -7.27
CA LEU A 141 -9.09 4.43 -7.86
C LEU A 141 -10.62 4.37 -7.72
N MET A 142 -11.20 5.40 -7.10
CA MET A 142 -12.65 5.49 -6.89
C MET A 142 -13.33 6.30 -7.99
#